data_6a770cfed2c83d7493989e2f56e4d4c9
#
_entry.id   6a770cfed2c83d7493989e2f56e4d4c9
#
_cell.length_a   1.000
_cell.length_b   1.000
_cell.length_c   1.000
_cell.angle_alpha   90.00
_cell.angle_beta   90.00
_cell.angle_gamma   90.00
#
_symmetry.space_group_name_H-M   'P 1'
#
loop_
_entity.id
_entity.type
_entity.pdbx_description
1 polymer ?
#
loop_
_entity_poly.entity_id
_entity_poly.type
_entity_poly.pdbx_seq_one_letter_code
_entity_poly.pdbx_strand_id
1 'polypeptide(L)'
;MQEGIYDKFVEAFKEHVKTTSVVGDPFKDDTFQGPQVTKTQFDRVLSYIESGKSEGATLVAGGEAYKNVGGKGFFVSPTIFTNVKDNMKIYREEVFGPFVVISSFK
;
A
#
# COMPACT_ATOMS: atom_id res chain seq x y z
N MET A 1 -6.04 -14.91 3.01
CA MET A 1 -6.40 -15.02 4.45
C MET A 1 -7.67 -15.87 4.58
N GLN A 2 -7.71 -16.80 5.53
CA GLN A 2 -8.89 -17.62 5.78
C GLN A 2 -10.05 -16.74 6.28
N GLU A 3 -11.27 -17.04 5.81
CA GLU A 3 -12.47 -16.19 5.98
C GLU A 3 -12.82 -15.89 7.45
N GLY A 4 -12.68 -16.89 8.33
CA GLY A 4 -13.04 -16.76 9.75
C GLY A 4 -12.18 -15.79 10.58
N ILE A 5 -10.99 -15.41 10.08
CA ILE A 5 -10.09 -14.45 10.76
C ILE A 5 -9.84 -13.20 9.92
N TYR A 6 -10.45 -13.09 8.73
CA TYR A 6 -10.18 -12.05 7.76
C TYR A 6 -10.34 -10.64 8.34
N ASP A 7 -11.49 -10.31 8.89
CA ASP A 7 -11.77 -8.97 9.41
C ASP A 7 -10.84 -8.59 10.57
N LYS A 8 -10.62 -9.52 11.50
CA LYS A 8 -9.67 -9.34 12.61
C LYS A 8 -8.26 -9.08 12.12
N PHE A 9 -7.83 -9.83 11.10
CA PHE A 9 -6.50 -9.67 10.51
C PHE A 9 -6.37 -8.32 9.81
N VAL A 10 -7.34 -7.90 9.01
CA VAL A 10 -7.32 -6.62 8.30
C VAL A 10 -7.17 -5.45 9.27
N GLU A 11 -7.96 -5.43 10.35
CA GLU A 11 -7.87 -4.36 11.36
C GLU A 11 -6.52 -4.37 12.10
N ALA A 12 -6.05 -5.53 12.54
CA ALA A 12 -4.76 -5.65 13.20
C ALA A 12 -3.59 -5.26 12.28
N PHE A 13 -3.64 -5.67 11.02
CA PHE A 13 -2.63 -5.34 10.02
C PHE A 13 -2.59 -3.84 9.71
N LYS A 14 -3.76 -3.23 9.52
CA LYS A 14 -3.89 -1.79 9.31
C LYS A 14 -3.28 -0.98 10.46
N GLU A 15 -3.60 -1.34 11.71
CA GLU A 15 -3.04 -0.67 12.88
C GLU A 15 -1.52 -0.89 13.00
N HIS A 16 -1.05 -2.09 12.73
CA HIS A 16 0.38 -2.41 12.73
C HIS A 16 1.14 -1.59 11.67
N VAL A 17 0.63 -1.51 10.45
CA VAL A 17 1.24 -0.70 9.38
C VAL A 17 1.27 0.77 9.76
N LYS A 18 0.19 1.31 10.32
CA LYS A 18 0.11 2.70 10.78
C LYS A 18 1.18 3.04 11.84
N THR A 19 1.44 2.14 12.76
CA THR A 19 2.38 2.38 13.88
C THR A 19 3.83 2.03 13.54
N THR A 20 4.06 1.07 12.63
CA THR A 20 5.39 0.51 12.36
C THR A 20 5.98 1.02 11.06
N SER A 21 5.16 1.20 10.00
CA SER A 21 5.65 1.59 8.67
C SER A 21 5.85 3.10 8.55
N VAL A 22 6.67 3.67 9.40
CA VAL A 22 6.99 5.11 9.39
C VAL A 22 7.72 5.47 8.10
N VAL A 23 7.09 6.32 7.28
CA VAL A 23 7.68 6.86 6.06
C VAL A 23 8.50 8.10 6.38
N GLY A 24 9.74 8.14 5.92
CA GLY A 24 10.60 9.28 6.24
C GLY A 24 11.95 9.28 5.54
N ASP A 25 12.81 10.18 6.02
CA ASP A 25 14.20 10.27 5.59
C ASP A 25 14.95 8.98 5.93
N PRO A 26 15.53 8.27 4.93
CA PRO A 26 16.21 6.99 5.16
C PRO A 26 17.46 7.08 6.05
N PHE A 27 17.95 8.28 6.32
CA PHE A 27 19.09 8.52 7.23
C PHE A 27 18.68 8.72 8.70
N LYS A 28 17.37 8.65 9.00
CA LYS A 28 16.87 8.72 10.38
C LYS A 28 16.57 7.32 10.94
N ASP A 29 16.93 7.11 12.20
CA ASP A 29 16.80 5.81 12.87
C ASP A 29 15.36 5.36 13.06
N ASP A 30 14.39 6.28 13.10
CA ASP A 30 12.97 6.02 13.25
C ASP A 30 12.23 5.75 11.92
N THR A 31 12.93 5.90 10.79
CA THR A 31 12.34 5.62 9.46
C THR A 31 12.34 4.13 9.16
N PHE A 32 11.16 3.58 8.88
CA PHE A 32 11.00 2.22 8.41
C PHE A 32 10.99 2.14 6.88
N GLN A 33 10.32 3.09 6.22
CA GLN A 33 10.13 3.11 4.76
C GLN A 33 10.72 4.37 4.13
N GLY A 34 11.69 4.19 3.24
CA GLY A 34 12.27 5.24 2.38
C GLY A 34 11.47 5.49 1.09
N PRO A 35 12.05 6.24 0.14
CA PRO A 35 11.41 6.55 -1.14
C PRO A 35 11.48 5.38 -2.12
N GLN A 36 10.69 5.47 -3.19
CA GLN A 36 10.84 4.63 -4.38
C GLN A 36 12.17 4.96 -5.09
N VAL A 37 12.74 3.99 -5.78
CA VAL A 37 14.06 4.09 -6.40
C VAL A 37 14.13 5.12 -7.52
N THR A 38 13.04 5.31 -8.28
CA THR A 38 12.95 6.25 -9.41
C THR A 38 11.55 6.87 -9.52
N LYS A 39 11.47 7.99 -10.26
CA LYS A 39 10.17 8.58 -10.62
C LYS A 39 9.29 7.61 -11.40
N THR A 40 9.86 6.86 -12.31
CA THR A 40 9.13 5.86 -13.11
C THR A 40 8.46 4.82 -12.22
N GLN A 41 9.17 4.30 -11.22
CA GLN A 41 8.62 3.35 -10.27
C GLN A 41 7.54 3.98 -9.38
N PHE A 42 7.76 5.19 -8.92
CA PHE A 42 6.79 5.97 -8.17
C PHE A 42 5.48 6.16 -8.96
N ASP A 43 5.55 6.64 -10.20
CA ASP A 43 4.38 6.85 -11.07
C ASP A 43 3.65 5.52 -11.34
N ARG A 44 4.41 4.42 -11.52
CA ARG A 44 3.84 3.08 -11.71
C ARG A 44 3.04 2.61 -10.50
N VAL A 45 3.57 2.76 -9.30
CA VAL A 45 2.85 2.40 -8.06
C VAL A 45 1.56 3.23 -7.93
N LEU A 46 1.63 4.53 -8.16
CA LEU A 46 0.44 5.39 -8.14
C LEU A 46 -0.61 4.95 -9.19
N SER A 47 -0.18 4.53 -10.37
CA SER A 47 -1.10 4.03 -11.40
C SER A 47 -1.84 2.75 -10.98
N TYR A 48 -1.19 1.85 -10.25
CA TYR A 48 -1.84 0.68 -9.67
C TYR A 48 -2.83 1.05 -8.56
N ILE A 49 -2.50 2.04 -7.73
CA ILE A 49 -3.43 2.55 -6.72
C ILE A 49 -4.71 3.07 -7.38
N GLU A 50 -4.58 3.88 -8.42
CA GLU A 50 -5.75 4.38 -9.18
C GLU A 50 -6.53 3.26 -9.87
N SER A 51 -5.85 2.25 -10.41
CA SER A 51 -6.48 1.05 -10.97
C SER A 51 -7.32 0.32 -9.91
N GLY A 52 -6.76 0.09 -8.71
CA GLY A 52 -7.49 -0.55 -7.60
C GLY A 52 -8.75 0.21 -7.20
N LYS A 53 -8.67 1.53 -7.09
CA LYS A 53 -9.82 2.39 -6.79
C LYS A 53 -10.88 2.32 -7.91
N SER A 54 -10.48 2.44 -9.17
CA SER A 54 -11.39 2.46 -10.32
C SER A 54 -12.07 1.11 -10.58
N GLU A 55 -11.41 0.00 -10.27
CA GLU A 55 -11.94 -1.35 -10.39
C GLU A 55 -12.83 -1.77 -9.22
N GLY A 56 -12.95 -0.94 -8.18
CA GLY A 56 -13.88 -1.14 -7.07
C GLY A 56 -13.29 -1.91 -5.88
N ALA A 57 -11.97 -2.02 -5.77
CA ALA A 57 -11.33 -2.50 -4.55
C ALA A 57 -11.53 -1.50 -3.40
N THR A 58 -11.51 -1.99 -2.16
CA THR A 58 -11.65 -1.15 -0.98
C THR A 58 -10.28 -0.70 -0.48
N LEU A 59 -10.02 0.60 -0.52
CA LEU A 59 -8.82 1.19 0.07
C LEU A 59 -8.97 1.26 1.59
N VAL A 60 -8.11 0.56 2.31
CA VAL A 60 -8.11 0.49 3.78
C VAL A 60 -7.11 1.46 4.40
N ALA A 61 -5.97 1.67 3.76
CA ALA A 61 -4.93 2.60 4.20
C ALA A 61 -4.09 3.11 3.03
N GLY A 62 -3.48 4.27 3.17
CA GLY A 62 -2.61 4.87 2.17
C GLY A 62 -3.35 5.34 0.92
N GLY A 63 -2.87 4.95 -0.25
CA GLY A 63 -3.51 5.24 -1.53
C GLY A 63 -3.11 6.58 -2.15
N GLU A 64 -1.98 7.14 -1.74
CA GLU A 64 -1.50 8.44 -2.22
C GLU A 64 0.02 8.58 -2.14
N ALA A 65 0.53 9.58 -2.85
CA ALA A 65 1.91 10.05 -2.66
C ALA A 65 2.09 10.64 -1.26
N TYR A 66 3.21 10.30 -0.61
CA TYR A 66 3.54 10.85 0.71
C TYR A 66 4.43 12.08 0.56
N LYS A 67 3.95 13.24 1.00
CA LYS A 67 4.62 14.55 0.79
C LYS A 67 5.28 15.13 2.02
N ASN A 68 5.21 14.47 3.17
CA ASN A 68 5.65 15.04 4.45
C ASN A 68 7.17 14.94 4.71
N VAL A 69 7.96 14.58 3.69
CA VAL A 69 9.44 14.56 3.77
C VAL A 69 10.00 15.77 3.01
N GLY A 70 9.70 16.98 3.51
CA GLY A 70 10.16 18.24 2.92
C GLY A 70 9.66 18.52 1.49
N GLY A 71 8.58 17.85 1.05
CA GLY A 71 8.01 17.98 -0.31
C GLY A 71 8.90 17.43 -1.43
N LYS A 72 9.95 16.67 -1.11
CA LYS A 72 10.92 16.10 -2.04
C LYS A 72 10.90 14.57 -1.97
N GLY A 73 11.40 13.93 -3.05
CA GLY A 73 11.54 12.48 -3.14
C GLY A 73 10.25 11.78 -3.61
N PHE A 74 10.41 10.50 -3.93
CA PHE A 74 9.37 9.66 -4.53
C PHE A 74 8.74 8.74 -3.48
N PHE A 75 8.10 9.34 -2.49
CA PHE A 75 7.49 8.60 -1.39
C PHE A 75 6.03 8.25 -1.68
N VAL A 76 5.67 7.01 -1.37
CA VAL A 76 4.28 6.51 -1.46
C VAL A 76 3.86 6.04 -0.07
N SER A 77 2.66 6.44 0.36
CA SER A 77 2.10 5.94 1.62
C SER A 77 1.91 4.43 1.57
N PRO A 78 2.22 3.68 2.63
CA PRO A 78 1.91 2.25 2.72
C PRO A 78 0.43 2.03 2.42
N THR A 79 0.15 1.24 1.38
CA THR A 79 -1.17 1.12 0.79
C THR A 79 -1.73 -0.29 0.95
N ILE A 80 -2.96 -0.39 1.45
CA ILE A 80 -3.66 -1.65 1.69
C ILE A 80 -5.00 -1.63 0.97
N PHE A 81 -5.22 -2.62 0.11
CA PHE A 81 -6.51 -2.89 -0.53
C PHE A 81 -7.13 -4.20 -0.04
N THR A 82 -8.44 -4.18 0.16
CA THR A 82 -9.29 -5.34 0.45
C THR A 82 -10.41 -5.45 -0.59
N ASN A 83 -11.25 -6.49 -0.49
CA ASN A 83 -12.32 -6.77 -1.45
C ASN A 83 -11.83 -6.81 -2.90
N VAL A 84 -10.62 -7.32 -3.10
CA VAL A 84 -9.98 -7.43 -4.40
C VAL A 84 -10.40 -8.73 -5.05
N LYS A 85 -10.90 -8.63 -6.29
CA LYS A 85 -11.32 -9.78 -7.10
C LYS A 85 -10.16 -10.23 -8.00
N ASP A 86 -10.17 -11.51 -8.36
CA ASP A 86 -9.14 -12.16 -9.17
C ASP A 86 -8.99 -11.62 -10.60
N ASN A 87 -9.99 -10.90 -11.11
CA ASN A 87 -9.94 -10.23 -12.40
C ASN A 87 -9.35 -8.81 -12.35
N MET A 88 -9.12 -8.25 -11.16
CA MET A 88 -8.56 -6.90 -11.00
C MET A 88 -7.07 -6.88 -11.33
N LYS A 89 -6.60 -5.78 -11.92
CA LYS A 89 -5.20 -5.59 -12.30
C LYS A 89 -4.25 -5.74 -11.10
N ILE A 90 -4.60 -5.13 -9.96
CA ILE A 90 -3.80 -5.19 -8.72
C ILE A 90 -3.71 -6.60 -8.09
N TYR A 91 -4.57 -7.54 -8.50
CA TYR A 91 -4.49 -8.95 -8.09
C TYR A 91 -3.61 -9.77 -9.04
N ARG A 92 -3.66 -9.46 -10.33
CA ARG A 92 -3.03 -10.25 -11.39
C ARG A 92 -1.60 -9.84 -11.71
N GLU A 93 -1.22 -8.61 -11.40
CA GLU A 93 0.10 -8.05 -11.70
C GLU A 93 0.84 -7.70 -10.41
N GLU A 94 2.16 -7.83 -10.44
CA GLU A 94 3.01 -7.45 -9.32
C GLU A 94 3.14 -5.93 -9.24
N VAL A 95 2.85 -5.38 -8.05
CA VAL A 95 3.09 -3.97 -7.73
C VAL A 95 4.40 -3.87 -6.95
N PHE A 96 5.44 -3.36 -7.58
CA PHE A 96 6.77 -3.20 -6.98
C PHE A 96 6.81 -1.93 -6.11
N GLY A 97 6.22 -1.99 -4.90
CA GLY A 97 6.13 -0.86 -4.00
C GLY A 97 5.49 -1.19 -2.66
N PRO A 98 5.27 -0.20 -1.79
CA PRO A 98 4.64 -0.38 -0.47
C PRO A 98 3.12 -0.60 -0.62
N PHE A 99 2.75 -1.73 -1.14
CA PHE A 99 1.41 -2.05 -1.60
C PHE A 99 1.03 -3.48 -1.23
N VAL A 100 -0.10 -3.66 -0.58
CA VAL A 100 -0.62 -4.97 -0.17
C VAL A 100 -2.06 -5.15 -0.59
N VAL A 101 -2.36 -6.34 -1.10
CA VAL A 101 -3.72 -6.82 -1.39
C VAL A 101 -4.04 -7.95 -0.43
N ILE A 102 -5.18 -7.87 0.24
CA ILE A 102 -5.65 -8.90 1.17
C ILE A 102 -6.96 -9.48 0.63
N SER A 103 -6.91 -10.76 0.25
CA SER A 103 -8.06 -11.52 -0.23
C SER A 103 -8.42 -12.62 0.76
N SER A 104 -9.70 -13.02 0.80
CA SER A 104 -10.18 -14.13 1.62
C SER A 104 -10.28 -15.43 0.82
N PHE A 105 -10.17 -16.55 1.52
CA PHE A 105 -10.48 -17.89 1.02
C PHE A 105 -11.21 -18.70 2.10
N LYS A 106 -11.94 -19.73 1.69
CA LYS A 106 -12.66 -20.66 2.57
C LYS A 106 -11.77 -21.73 3.16
#